data_20d55dda86c365d072db8762bb2ac485
#
_entry.id   20d55dda86c365d072db8762bb2ac485
#
_cell.length_a   1.000
_cell.length_b   1.000
_cell.length_c   1.000
_cell.angle_alpha   90.00
_cell.angle_beta   90.00
_cell.angle_gamma   90.00
#
_symmetry.space_group_name_H-M   'P 1'
#
loop_
_entity.id
_entity.type
_entity.pdbx_description
1 polymer ?
#
loop_
_entity_poly.entity_id
_entity_poly.type
_entity_poly.pdbx_seq_one_letter_code
_entity_poly.pdbx_strand_id
1 'polypeptide(L)'
;MKLFFDHITGKLTNYDLIYSLALAEFEDNEYEYAFENGWIPLSWYYTKLKNLTWINARNTRLVLDKVEFSKKQKYVLRKKDIKVKILNSFDYDLLSTIYKKYIKYRNFYEEGFENDSEVFEKKDYIDWKYFIYYYKDTPVAFTEFKVFDNKHVLSGQFAWDYENPKLGLGTYATLYEKQ
;
A
#
# COMPACT_ATOMS: atom_id res chain seq x y z
N MET A 1 -8.50 21.10 -9.79
CA MET A 1 -7.08 20.68 -9.69
C MET A 1 -6.17 21.87 -9.48
N LYS A 2 -5.27 21.80 -8.50
CA LYS A 2 -4.20 22.79 -8.29
C LYS A 2 -2.86 22.09 -8.51
N LEU A 3 -2.10 22.51 -9.49
CA LEU A 3 -0.83 21.91 -9.90
C LEU A 3 0.37 22.70 -9.35
N PHE A 4 1.36 21.99 -8.86
CA PHE A 4 2.65 22.55 -8.43
C PHE A 4 3.78 21.55 -8.66
N PHE A 5 5.03 22.04 -8.60
CA PHE A 5 6.19 21.20 -8.83
C PHE A 5 7.15 21.29 -7.65
N ASP A 6 7.74 20.17 -7.29
CA ASP A 6 8.81 20.12 -6.33
C ASP A 6 10.05 19.42 -6.91
N HIS A 7 11.22 19.75 -6.37
CA HIS A 7 12.48 19.17 -6.76
C HIS A 7 13.04 18.37 -5.59
N ILE A 8 13.18 17.06 -5.81
CA ILE A 8 13.81 16.19 -4.83
C ILE A 8 15.24 15.93 -5.31
N THR A 9 16.20 16.25 -4.44
CA THR A 9 17.60 15.85 -4.63
C THR A 9 17.83 14.53 -3.92
N GLY A 10 18.25 13.51 -4.67
CA GLY A 10 18.62 12.22 -4.12
C GLY A 10 20.05 11.86 -4.53
N LYS A 11 20.75 11.08 -3.71
CA LYS A 11 22.02 10.45 -4.10
C LYS A 11 21.74 9.01 -4.51
N LEU A 12 22.02 8.69 -5.76
CA LEU A 12 22.09 7.30 -6.22
C LEU A 12 23.55 6.98 -6.50
N THR A 13 24.20 6.24 -5.60
CA THR A 13 25.63 5.92 -5.67
C THR A 13 26.52 7.16 -5.66
N ASN A 14 27.14 7.55 -6.78
CA ASN A 14 28.04 8.69 -6.88
C ASN A 14 27.46 9.88 -7.67
N TYR A 15 26.14 9.88 -7.94
CA TYR A 15 25.49 10.91 -8.73
C TYR A 15 24.40 11.60 -7.92
N ASP A 16 24.40 12.94 -7.94
CA ASP A 16 23.28 13.73 -7.45
C ASP A 16 22.17 13.70 -8.51
N LEU A 17 21.03 13.12 -8.16
CA LEU A 17 19.87 13.08 -9.03
C LEU A 17 18.89 14.15 -8.57
N ILE A 18 18.49 15.01 -9.49
CA ILE A 18 17.43 15.99 -9.28
C ILE A 18 16.19 15.44 -9.96
N TYR A 19 15.15 15.16 -9.18
CA TYR A 19 13.85 14.76 -9.70
C TYR A 19 12.89 15.94 -9.62
N SER A 20 12.26 16.26 -10.74
CA SER A 20 11.10 17.14 -10.72
C SER A 20 9.84 16.27 -10.56
N LEU A 21 9.09 16.50 -9.49
CA LEU A 21 7.83 15.85 -9.26
C LEU A 21 6.69 16.80 -9.62
N ALA A 22 5.78 16.33 -10.45
CA ALA A 22 4.50 16.99 -10.63
C ALA A 22 3.58 16.58 -9.48
N LEU A 23 3.13 17.56 -8.72
CA LEU A 23 2.25 17.42 -7.58
C LEU A 23 0.93 18.15 -7.84
N ALA A 24 -0.16 17.63 -7.32
CA ALA A 24 -1.46 18.28 -7.44
C ALA A 24 -2.32 18.08 -6.19
N GLU A 25 -3.28 18.99 -6.01
CA GLU A 25 -4.43 18.81 -5.14
C GLU A 25 -5.67 18.61 -6.02
N PHE A 26 -6.50 17.63 -5.70
CA PHE A 26 -7.74 17.32 -6.39
C PHE A 26 -8.90 17.41 -5.40
N GLU A 27 -10.03 17.90 -5.87
CA GLU A 27 -11.30 17.81 -5.16
C GLU A 27 -11.90 16.40 -5.35
N ASP A 28 -12.83 16.01 -4.48
CA ASP A 28 -13.41 14.65 -4.49
C ASP A 28 -14.04 14.27 -5.84
N ASN A 29 -14.65 15.22 -6.51
CA ASN A 29 -15.26 15.05 -7.83
C ASN A 29 -14.25 14.96 -8.99
N GLU A 30 -12.97 15.17 -8.72
CA GLU A 30 -11.87 15.08 -9.70
C GLU A 30 -11.09 13.75 -9.58
N TYR A 31 -11.41 12.86 -8.64
CA TYR A 31 -10.62 11.64 -8.39
C TYR A 31 -10.61 10.68 -9.59
N GLU A 32 -11.74 10.54 -10.30
CA GLU A 32 -11.78 9.72 -11.52
C GLU A 32 -10.76 10.24 -12.56
N TYR A 33 -10.77 11.54 -12.83
CA TYR A 33 -9.78 12.17 -13.70
C TYR A 33 -8.35 11.96 -13.22
N ALA A 34 -8.10 12.11 -11.91
CA ALA A 34 -6.78 11.94 -11.34
C ALA A 34 -6.24 10.53 -11.59
N PHE A 35 -7.00 9.49 -11.24
CA PHE A 35 -6.59 8.10 -11.45
C PHE A 35 -6.43 7.74 -12.93
N GLU A 36 -7.29 8.25 -13.81
CA GLU A 36 -7.21 7.99 -15.25
C GLU A 36 -5.97 8.62 -15.90
N ASN A 37 -5.47 9.70 -15.33
CA ASN A 37 -4.31 10.44 -15.83
C ASN A 37 -3.01 10.12 -15.06
N GLY A 38 -2.98 9.03 -14.28
CA GLY A 38 -1.77 8.52 -13.64
C GLY A 38 -1.38 9.24 -12.35
N TRP A 39 -2.32 9.96 -11.73
CA TRP A 39 -2.12 10.55 -10.42
C TRP A 39 -2.45 9.53 -9.33
N ILE A 40 -1.64 9.52 -8.27
CA ILE A 40 -1.92 8.77 -7.04
C ILE A 40 -1.73 9.64 -5.83
N PRO A 41 -2.53 9.46 -4.77
CA PRO A 41 -2.38 10.18 -3.53
C PRO A 41 -1.10 9.78 -2.80
N LEU A 42 -0.40 10.78 -2.26
CA LEU A 42 0.77 10.62 -1.40
C LEU A 42 0.37 10.87 0.04
N SER A 43 0.33 9.84 0.86
CA SER A 43 -0.04 9.96 2.27
C SER A 43 1.09 10.46 3.16
N TRP A 44 2.35 10.32 2.75
CA TRP A 44 3.50 10.45 3.65
C TRP A 44 4.49 11.56 3.29
N TYR A 45 4.36 12.20 2.13
CA TYR A 45 5.42 13.07 1.65
C TYR A 45 5.30 14.55 2.10
N TYR A 46 4.08 15.02 2.41
CA TYR A 46 3.85 16.44 2.74
C TYR A 46 2.95 16.64 3.95
N THR A 47 3.52 16.44 5.14
CA THR A 47 2.87 16.79 6.41
C THR A 47 2.60 18.30 6.58
N LYS A 48 3.13 19.14 5.69
CA LYS A 48 2.95 20.61 5.73
C LYS A 48 1.76 21.11 4.90
N LEU A 49 1.22 20.30 4.01
CA LEU A 49 0.05 20.67 3.21
C LEU A 49 -1.23 20.19 3.90
N LYS A 50 -2.22 21.07 3.98
CA LYS A 50 -3.50 20.77 4.65
C LYS A 50 -4.38 19.79 3.87
N ASN A 51 -4.09 19.57 2.59
CA ASN A 51 -4.88 18.75 1.69
C ASN A 51 -4.11 17.52 1.23
N LEU A 52 -4.83 16.50 0.80
CA LEU A 52 -4.26 15.32 0.21
C LEU A 52 -3.49 15.70 -1.08
N THR A 53 -2.19 15.45 -1.04
CA THR A 53 -1.31 15.72 -2.19
C THR A 53 -1.24 14.51 -3.09
N TRP A 54 -1.30 14.72 -4.39
CA TRP A 54 -1.20 13.70 -5.42
C TRP A 54 0.08 13.88 -6.23
N ILE A 55 0.67 12.76 -6.65
CA ILE A 55 1.83 12.73 -7.52
C ILE A 55 1.48 12.11 -8.85
N ASN A 56 1.98 12.70 -9.95
CA ASN A 56 1.92 12.04 -11.24
C ASN A 56 3.08 11.06 -11.37
N ALA A 57 2.76 9.78 -11.44
CA ALA A 57 3.75 8.71 -11.53
C ALA A 57 3.27 7.62 -12.52
N ARG A 58 4.22 6.82 -13.02
CA ARG A 58 3.89 5.65 -13.88
C ARG A 58 3.35 4.51 -13.04
N ASN A 59 2.09 4.62 -12.65
CA ASN A 59 1.43 3.62 -11.83
C ASN A 59 0.86 2.47 -12.65
N THR A 60 0.85 1.28 -12.06
CA THR A 60 0.13 0.16 -12.63
C THR A 60 -1.34 0.26 -12.21
N ARG A 61 -2.23 0.33 -13.18
CA ARG A 61 -3.69 0.28 -12.98
C ARG A 61 -4.22 -1.07 -13.45
N LEU A 62 -5.09 -1.65 -12.64
CA LEU A 62 -5.79 -2.88 -12.95
C LEU A 62 -7.28 -2.60 -13.05
N VAL A 63 -7.90 -3.00 -14.15
CA VAL A 63 -9.35 -2.95 -14.33
C VAL A 63 -9.93 -4.22 -13.73
N LEU A 64 -10.54 -4.14 -12.53
CA LEU A 64 -10.92 -5.31 -11.72
C LEU A 64 -11.94 -6.22 -12.42
N ASP A 65 -12.93 -5.65 -13.09
CA ASP A 65 -13.96 -6.41 -13.84
C ASP A 65 -13.39 -7.18 -15.04
N LYS A 66 -12.17 -6.88 -15.49
CA LYS A 66 -11.47 -7.59 -16.56
C LYS A 66 -10.48 -8.62 -16.06
N VAL A 67 -10.38 -8.81 -14.73
CA VAL A 67 -9.43 -9.77 -14.15
C VAL A 67 -9.96 -11.19 -14.29
N GLU A 68 -9.24 -12.00 -15.07
CA GLU A 68 -9.49 -13.42 -15.17
C GLU A 68 -8.38 -14.23 -14.48
N PHE A 69 -8.78 -15.08 -13.55
CA PHE A 69 -7.83 -15.95 -12.86
C PHE A 69 -7.64 -17.26 -13.60
N SER A 70 -6.38 -17.64 -13.82
CA SER A 70 -6.00 -18.97 -14.31
C SER A 70 -6.40 -20.08 -13.33
N LYS A 71 -6.42 -21.35 -13.78
CA LYS A 71 -6.70 -22.50 -12.92
C LYS A 71 -5.75 -22.55 -11.70
N LYS A 72 -4.46 -22.24 -11.90
CA LYS A 72 -3.44 -22.22 -10.84
C LYS A 72 -3.71 -21.13 -9.80
N GLN A 73 -4.10 -19.94 -10.25
CA GLN A 73 -4.46 -18.82 -9.36
C GLN A 73 -5.73 -19.12 -8.55
N LYS A 74 -6.76 -19.68 -9.19
CA LYS A 74 -7.97 -20.15 -8.51
C LYS A 74 -7.67 -21.23 -7.47
N TYR A 75 -6.69 -22.10 -7.73
CA TYR A 75 -6.23 -23.10 -6.76
C TYR A 75 -5.59 -22.44 -5.52
N VAL A 76 -4.75 -21.42 -5.72
CA VAL A 76 -4.15 -20.68 -4.60
C VAL A 76 -5.22 -20.04 -3.71
N LEU A 77 -6.25 -19.43 -4.31
CA LEU A 77 -7.36 -18.78 -3.59
C LEU A 77 -8.24 -19.74 -2.79
N ARG A 78 -8.20 -21.04 -3.09
CA ARG A 78 -8.98 -22.07 -2.36
C ARG A 78 -8.35 -22.55 -1.05
N LYS A 79 -7.27 -21.93 -0.59
CA LYS A 79 -6.64 -22.25 0.71
C LYS A 79 -7.61 -21.97 1.85
N LYS A 80 -8.16 -23.04 2.45
CA LYS A 80 -9.17 -22.95 3.52
C LYS A 80 -8.60 -22.49 4.87
N ASP A 81 -7.29 -22.61 5.04
CA ASP A 81 -6.62 -22.29 6.30
C ASP A 81 -6.33 -20.79 6.45
N ILE A 82 -6.51 -20.00 5.39
CA ILE A 82 -6.34 -18.55 5.42
C ILE A 82 -7.72 -17.91 5.50
N LYS A 83 -7.97 -17.19 6.59
CA LYS A 83 -9.17 -16.35 6.79
C LYS A 83 -8.75 -14.90 6.59
N VAL A 84 -9.61 -14.10 5.94
CA VAL A 84 -9.37 -12.67 5.75
C VAL A 84 -10.45 -11.89 6.48
N LYS A 85 -10.05 -10.87 7.21
CA LYS A 85 -10.96 -9.91 7.86
C LYS A 85 -10.60 -8.50 7.43
N ILE A 86 -11.59 -7.62 7.34
CA ILE A 86 -11.39 -6.20 7.11
C ILE A 86 -11.36 -5.50 8.46
N LEU A 87 -10.31 -4.73 8.69
CA LEU A 87 -10.18 -3.81 9.80
C LEU A 87 -10.40 -2.40 9.26
N ASN A 88 -11.38 -1.69 9.83
CA ASN A 88 -11.79 -0.37 9.36
C ASN A 88 -11.06 0.79 10.05
N SER A 89 -10.21 0.48 11.01
CA SER A 89 -9.44 1.47 11.77
C SER A 89 -8.02 0.97 12.00
N PHE A 90 -7.12 1.89 12.24
CA PHE A 90 -5.74 1.59 12.55
C PHE A 90 -5.61 0.88 13.90
N ASP A 91 -4.90 -0.25 13.92
CA ASP A 91 -4.53 -1.00 15.13
C ASP A 91 -3.01 -1.17 15.16
N TYR A 92 -2.35 -0.30 15.92
CA TYR A 92 -0.89 -0.24 15.98
C TYR A 92 -0.27 -1.56 16.44
N ASP A 93 -0.77 -2.16 17.51
CA ASP A 93 -0.18 -3.35 18.10
C ASP A 93 -0.25 -4.55 17.15
N LEU A 94 -1.40 -4.72 16.49
CA LEU A 94 -1.60 -5.77 15.50
C LEU A 94 -0.69 -5.58 14.28
N LEU A 95 -0.72 -4.40 13.68
CA LEU A 95 0.00 -4.13 12.43
C LEU A 95 1.51 -4.09 12.64
N SER A 96 1.99 -3.46 13.74
CA SER A 96 3.41 -3.39 14.06
C SER A 96 4.02 -4.77 14.34
N THR A 97 3.27 -5.66 14.98
CA THR A 97 3.71 -7.03 15.24
C THR A 97 4.03 -7.78 13.93
N ILE A 98 3.15 -7.68 12.93
CA ILE A 98 3.38 -8.29 11.60
C ILE A 98 4.52 -7.58 10.87
N TYR A 99 4.52 -6.24 10.91
CA TYR A 99 5.50 -5.42 10.21
C TYR A 99 6.93 -5.64 10.72
N LYS A 100 7.14 -5.75 12.04
CA LYS A 100 8.44 -6.06 12.65
C LYS A 100 9.02 -7.37 12.15
N LYS A 101 8.22 -8.41 12.04
CA LYS A 101 8.65 -9.70 11.48
C LYS A 101 9.04 -9.56 10.00
N TYR A 102 8.26 -8.81 9.23
CA TYR A 102 8.54 -8.52 7.83
C TYR A 102 9.88 -7.80 7.64
N ILE A 103 10.10 -6.69 8.35
CA ILE A 103 11.34 -5.89 8.30
C ILE A 103 12.55 -6.75 8.70
N LYS A 104 12.44 -7.47 9.82
CA LYS A 104 13.50 -8.37 10.30
C LYS A 104 13.90 -9.40 9.25
N TYR A 105 12.94 -10.05 8.62
CA TYR A 105 13.21 -11.05 7.59
C TYR A 105 13.85 -10.45 6.34
N ARG A 106 13.39 -9.27 5.91
CA ARG A 106 13.90 -8.57 4.73
C ARG A 106 15.23 -7.87 4.97
N ASN A 107 15.72 -7.83 6.22
CA ASN A 107 16.95 -7.15 6.62
C ASN A 107 16.97 -5.65 6.26
N PHE A 108 15.82 -4.99 6.37
CA PHE A 108 15.71 -3.56 6.08
C PHE A 108 16.29 -2.65 7.17
N TYR A 109 16.75 -3.21 8.30
CA TYR A 109 17.37 -2.44 9.38
C TYR A 109 18.65 -1.69 8.94
N GLU A 110 19.39 -2.21 7.96
CA GLU A 110 20.58 -1.55 7.43
C GLU A 110 20.27 -0.30 6.60
N GLU A 111 19.01 -0.10 6.22
CA GLU A 111 18.56 1.01 5.38
C GLU A 111 17.89 2.15 6.17
N GLY A 112 18.01 2.17 7.51
CA GLY A 112 17.46 3.24 8.36
C GLY A 112 15.96 3.13 8.65
N PHE A 113 15.35 1.97 8.43
CA PHE A 113 13.97 1.68 8.82
C PHE A 113 13.83 1.20 10.27
N GLU A 114 14.66 1.75 11.17
CA GLU A 114 14.70 1.31 12.57
C GLU A 114 13.46 1.68 13.38
N ASN A 115 12.64 2.59 12.88
CA ASN A 115 11.52 3.15 13.62
C ASN A 115 10.17 2.75 13.00
N ASP A 116 9.55 1.70 13.54
CA ASP A 116 8.20 1.28 13.13
C ASP A 116 7.17 2.40 13.24
N SER A 117 7.36 3.32 14.20
CA SER A 117 6.46 4.45 14.42
C SER A 117 6.40 5.37 13.20
N GLU A 118 7.53 5.62 12.54
CA GLU A 118 7.55 6.52 11.37
C GLU A 118 6.73 6.00 10.19
N VAL A 119 6.62 4.69 10.02
CA VAL A 119 5.83 4.08 8.94
C VAL A 119 4.34 4.24 9.21
N PHE A 120 3.94 4.23 10.48
CA PHE A 120 2.54 4.27 10.89
C PHE A 120 2.08 5.65 11.37
N GLU A 121 2.99 6.52 11.85
CA GLU A 121 2.65 7.83 12.42
C GLU A 121 2.16 8.88 11.40
N LYS A 122 2.41 8.68 10.11
CA LYS A 122 2.17 9.71 9.08
C LYS A 122 0.88 9.50 8.25
N LYS A 123 -0.06 8.71 8.74
CA LYS A 123 -1.23 8.28 7.96
C LYS A 123 -2.51 9.08 8.18
N ASP A 124 -2.43 10.22 8.83
CA ASP A 124 -3.60 11.01 9.23
C ASP A 124 -4.43 11.59 8.07
N TYR A 125 -3.88 11.60 6.84
CA TYR A 125 -4.57 12.18 5.68
C TYR A 125 -5.38 11.19 4.85
N ILE A 126 -5.14 9.89 5.01
CA ILE A 126 -5.87 8.83 4.33
C ILE A 126 -6.47 7.90 5.36
N ASP A 127 -7.79 7.78 5.32
CA ASP A 127 -8.54 6.81 6.13
C ASP A 127 -8.33 5.40 5.53
N TRP A 128 -7.22 4.77 5.91
CA TRP A 128 -6.84 3.45 5.47
C TRP A 128 -7.70 2.38 6.12
N LYS A 129 -8.08 1.38 5.32
CA LYS A 129 -8.61 0.09 5.76
C LYS A 129 -7.56 -0.98 5.55
N TYR A 130 -7.73 -2.11 6.23
CA TYR A 130 -6.76 -3.17 6.22
C TYR A 130 -7.42 -4.52 5.96
N PHE A 131 -6.91 -5.28 4.98
CA PHE A 131 -7.12 -6.72 4.95
C PHE A 131 -6.14 -7.35 5.93
N ILE A 132 -6.66 -8.09 6.93
CA ILE A 132 -5.84 -8.87 7.86
C ILE A 132 -6.01 -10.33 7.52
N TYR A 133 -4.91 -10.99 7.22
CA TYR A 133 -4.86 -12.40 6.86
C TYR A 133 -4.49 -13.22 8.09
N TYR A 134 -5.33 -14.21 8.42
CA TYR A 134 -5.15 -15.10 9.56
C TYR A 134 -4.86 -16.51 9.09
N TYR A 135 -3.87 -17.13 9.67
CA TYR A 135 -3.60 -18.56 9.55
C TYR A 135 -3.79 -19.22 10.92
N LYS A 136 -4.74 -20.18 11.04
CA LYS A 136 -5.08 -20.81 12.30
C LYS A 136 -5.31 -19.79 13.44
N ASP A 137 -6.10 -18.77 13.14
CA ASP A 137 -6.48 -17.68 14.03
C ASP A 137 -5.33 -16.75 14.48
N THR A 138 -4.11 -16.94 13.97
CA THR A 138 -2.97 -16.04 14.16
C THR A 138 -2.88 -15.05 12.99
N PRO A 139 -2.78 -13.74 13.23
CA PRO A 139 -2.58 -12.75 12.17
C PRO A 139 -1.18 -12.91 11.58
N VAL A 140 -1.09 -13.08 10.24
CA VAL A 140 0.17 -13.41 9.55
C VAL A 140 0.50 -12.46 8.40
N ALA A 141 -0.44 -11.62 7.98
CA ALA A 141 -0.19 -10.60 6.97
C ALA A 141 -1.24 -9.50 7.06
N PHE A 142 -0.92 -8.34 6.51
CA PHE A 142 -1.89 -7.28 6.26
C PHE A 142 -1.61 -6.58 4.93
N THR A 143 -2.65 -6.00 4.34
CA THR A 143 -2.58 -5.06 3.23
C THR A 143 -3.41 -3.83 3.56
N GLU A 144 -2.84 -2.66 3.36
CA GLU A 144 -3.58 -1.41 3.42
C GLU A 144 -4.32 -1.16 2.11
N PHE A 145 -5.51 -0.62 2.20
CA PHE A 145 -6.23 -0.14 1.03
C PHE A 145 -7.14 1.03 1.36
N LYS A 146 -7.42 1.85 0.35
CA LYS A 146 -8.40 2.92 0.41
C LYS A 146 -9.28 2.87 -0.81
N VAL A 147 -10.58 3.00 -0.60
CA VAL A 147 -11.56 3.16 -1.68
C VAL A 147 -11.81 4.66 -1.87
N PHE A 148 -11.64 5.15 -3.09
CA PHE A 148 -11.96 6.51 -3.50
C PHE A 148 -13.20 6.46 -4.38
N ASP A 149 -14.11 7.43 -4.19
CA ASP A 149 -15.33 7.63 -5.01
C ASP A 149 -16.17 6.35 -5.27
N ASN A 150 -16.06 5.37 -4.41
CA ASN A 150 -16.67 4.03 -4.54
C ASN A 150 -16.31 3.26 -5.83
N LYS A 151 -15.27 3.68 -6.55
CA LYS A 151 -14.83 3.06 -7.82
C LYS A 151 -13.36 2.68 -7.82
N HIS A 152 -12.50 3.52 -7.25
CA HIS A 152 -11.06 3.36 -7.32
C HIS A 152 -10.51 2.83 -6.00
N VAL A 153 -9.66 1.83 -6.08
CA VAL A 153 -8.97 1.26 -4.92
C VAL A 153 -7.48 1.51 -5.05
N LEU A 154 -6.91 2.17 -4.05
CA LEU A 154 -5.47 2.28 -3.87
C LEU A 154 -5.02 1.22 -2.89
N SER A 155 -4.09 0.36 -3.31
CA SER A 155 -3.38 -0.55 -2.40
C SER A 155 -2.12 0.14 -1.88
N GLY A 156 -1.93 0.08 -0.58
CA GLY A 156 -0.80 0.68 0.13
C GLY A 156 0.21 -0.36 0.58
N GLN A 157 0.64 -0.26 1.84
CA GLN A 157 1.61 -1.15 2.44
C GLN A 157 1.10 -2.59 2.52
N PHE A 158 1.93 -3.53 2.12
CA PHE A 158 1.74 -4.96 2.34
C PHE A 158 2.90 -5.54 3.14
N ALA A 159 2.59 -6.25 4.22
CA ALA A 159 3.58 -6.96 5.02
C ALA A 159 3.07 -8.33 5.43
N TRP A 160 3.98 -9.31 5.56
CA TRP A 160 3.63 -10.66 5.96
C TRP A 160 4.74 -11.35 6.75
N ASP A 161 4.33 -12.32 7.55
CA ASP A 161 5.20 -13.17 8.34
C ASP A 161 5.82 -14.26 7.45
N TYR A 162 7.15 -14.29 7.38
CA TYR A 162 7.92 -15.26 6.58
C TYR A 162 8.15 -16.61 7.30
N GLU A 163 7.74 -16.77 8.55
CA GLU A 163 7.94 -18.01 9.29
C GLU A 163 7.33 -19.25 8.60
N ASN A 164 6.28 -19.02 7.81
CA ASN A 164 5.59 -20.07 7.06
C ASN A 164 5.61 -19.83 5.53
N PRO A 165 6.76 -19.96 4.85
CA PRO A 165 6.87 -19.63 3.42
C PRO A 165 5.96 -20.48 2.52
N LYS A 166 5.60 -21.71 2.97
CA LYS A 166 4.67 -22.60 2.24
C LYS A 166 3.25 -22.03 2.12
N LEU A 167 2.88 -21.09 2.97
CA LEU A 167 1.58 -20.41 2.85
C LEU A 167 1.49 -19.56 1.59
N GLY A 168 2.62 -19.05 1.07
CA GLY A 168 2.66 -18.20 -0.13
C GLY A 168 1.78 -16.97 0.03
N LEU A 169 1.85 -16.32 1.21
CA LEU A 169 0.98 -15.20 1.60
C LEU A 169 1.04 -14.05 0.60
N GLY A 170 2.23 -13.70 0.08
CA GLY A 170 2.37 -12.67 -0.93
C GLY A 170 1.51 -12.92 -2.17
N THR A 171 1.60 -14.14 -2.73
CA THR A 171 0.78 -14.53 -3.89
C THR A 171 -0.70 -14.60 -3.54
N TYR A 172 -1.04 -15.15 -2.35
CA TYR A 172 -2.43 -15.26 -1.93
C TYR A 172 -3.08 -13.89 -1.78
N ALA A 173 -2.45 -12.97 -1.04
CA ALA A 173 -2.97 -11.62 -0.80
C ALA A 173 -3.15 -10.85 -2.12
N THR A 174 -2.12 -10.82 -2.97
CA THR A 174 -2.21 -10.15 -4.28
C THR A 174 -3.36 -10.69 -5.15
N LEU A 175 -3.68 -11.98 -5.06
CA LEU A 175 -4.83 -12.55 -5.80
C LEU A 175 -6.16 -12.24 -5.10
N TYR A 176 -6.19 -12.28 -3.78
CA TYR A 176 -7.39 -12.00 -2.97
C TYR A 176 -7.89 -10.57 -3.17
N GLU A 177 -6.99 -9.61 -3.15
CA GLU A 177 -7.30 -8.19 -3.34
C GLU A 177 -7.90 -7.84 -4.72
N LYS A 178 -7.81 -8.76 -5.68
CA LYS A 178 -8.35 -8.59 -7.03
C LYS A 178 -9.73 -9.23 -7.23
N GLN A 179 -10.29 -9.81 -6.18
CA GLN A 179 -11.65 -10.38 -6.19
C GLN A 179 -12.71 -9.32 -5.86
#